data_e993d7644726ae8f267baf745060d3d3
#
_entry.id   e993d7644726ae8f267baf745060d3d3
#
_cell.length_a   1.000
_cell.length_b   1.000
_cell.length_c   1.000
_cell.angle_alpha   90.00
_cell.angle_beta   90.00
_cell.angle_gamma   90.00
#
_symmetry.space_group_name_H-M   'P 1'
#
loop_
_entity.id
_entity.type
_entity.pdbx_description
1 polymer ?
#
loop_
_entity_poly.entity_id
_entity_poly.type
_entity_poly.pdbx_seq_one_letter_code
_entity_poly.pdbx_strand_id
1 'polypeptide(L)'
;MQAADSEQRHPLDHSSLGGNVLLIDDSGNLVPTKLSATGSEIKIECQASLKHNTTYHIVVTDGVKTESGDALQADQSFTDLILANPAELSPEQQELREQVDRAITQAPDAGNPVYAAEFTTQDSYAVLDAMVEISLSEAEFASVPGDETKQREFKDYYDLYRVALKAPFYLPFTKDRELEECDLNKYDLKNTCKPLFEWITTEDGAFPTKYNPTPKITDPEYKELLETDIYVPDGWDRVTQLPTVIFVHGVTGEKGTVSTMLKDFTDNGYAVVAIDMPYHGTRIRYGNADQDNPEQEISARAEKSYFINIDSPLALRSNLQQSVADFISLRSALNSLDWVKKTDVHLIGLSLGGITSVMISEFSQNHPELTFKTANFVVPGQGLTNLVLNSHTLRPETIEGVKDSSDVERSLAETLLPNICTEEATNEECIVALHEFEAESQENADAIASLKDDAWALIEPELLQGVQLTIDSSDPASFTSRQTENGQPTLLLEAVGNCGDTCEVGEYMPDTVVPNSADNNIRTGTNPLIKALDLAPITEETTFGSPIRGVVRLTTGGHGTYMFPYEGPMDETGLPSLPTGEVMDFVRDATKTQQEMVASMVDTDGAEVAITNLEHVQTQVAAENEK
;
A
#
# COMPACT_ATOMS: atom_id res chain seq x y z
N MET A 1 25.33 14.04 -10.16
CA MET A 1 26.60 14.54 -10.74
C MET A 1 26.71 16.03 -10.51
N GLN A 2 27.62 16.48 -9.67
CA GLN A 2 27.99 17.90 -9.61
C GLN A 2 29.08 18.12 -10.67
N ALA A 3 28.77 18.94 -11.69
CA ALA A 3 29.79 19.41 -12.58
C ALA A 3 30.77 20.33 -11.80
N ALA A 4 32.05 20.12 -11.99
CA ALA A 4 33.13 20.79 -11.24
C ALA A 4 33.29 22.29 -11.52
N ASP A 5 32.30 22.96 -12.06
CA ASP A 5 32.25 24.43 -12.15
C ASP A 5 30.79 24.90 -12.08
N SER A 6 30.41 25.39 -10.93
CA SER A 6 29.03 25.56 -10.46
C SER A 6 28.27 26.78 -11.01
N GLU A 7 28.71 27.46 -12.03
CA GLU A 7 28.08 28.71 -12.47
C GLU A 7 27.40 28.70 -13.86
N GLN A 8 27.51 27.64 -14.65
CA GLN A 8 26.77 27.55 -15.91
C GLN A 8 26.12 26.17 -16.06
N ARG A 9 24.91 25.98 -15.48
CA ARG A 9 24.04 24.84 -15.79
C ARG A 9 23.51 25.04 -17.20
N HIS A 10 23.93 24.18 -18.14
CA HIS A 10 23.41 24.19 -19.51
C HIS A 10 22.18 23.27 -19.55
N PRO A 11 20.98 23.77 -19.90
CA PRO A 11 19.80 22.97 -20.06
C PRO A 11 20.02 21.86 -21.09
N LEU A 12 19.49 20.66 -20.81
CA LEU A 12 19.59 19.50 -21.69
C LEU A 12 18.46 19.49 -22.70
N ASP A 13 18.77 19.10 -23.92
CA ASP A 13 17.77 18.85 -24.97
C ASP A 13 17.08 17.51 -24.75
N HIS A 14 15.81 17.59 -24.29
CA HIS A 14 14.97 16.43 -24.05
C HIS A 14 14.90 15.46 -25.25
N SER A 15 14.89 15.98 -26.48
CA SER A 15 14.80 15.15 -27.69
C SER A 15 16.03 14.29 -27.94
N SER A 16 17.17 14.61 -27.32
CA SER A 16 18.42 13.88 -27.44
C SER A 16 18.55 12.70 -26.46
N LEU A 17 17.63 12.52 -25.51
CA LEU A 17 17.72 11.47 -24.48
C LEU A 17 17.48 10.06 -25.04
N GLY A 18 16.53 9.91 -25.98
CA GLY A 18 16.15 8.64 -26.55
C GLY A 18 17.33 7.92 -27.22
N GLY A 19 17.60 6.68 -26.78
CA GLY A 19 18.72 5.86 -27.27
C GLY A 19 20.10 6.26 -26.74
N ASN A 20 20.20 7.36 -25.97
CA ASN A 20 21.45 7.86 -25.39
C ASN A 20 21.47 7.79 -23.86
N VAL A 21 20.31 7.52 -23.23
CA VAL A 21 20.16 7.19 -21.82
C VAL A 21 19.51 5.84 -21.74
N LEU A 22 20.25 4.86 -21.24
CA LEU A 22 19.87 3.46 -21.23
C LEU A 22 19.78 2.95 -19.79
N LEU A 23 18.73 2.23 -19.47
CA LEU A 23 18.61 1.38 -18.29
C LEU A 23 18.51 -0.07 -18.79
N ILE A 24 19.39 -0.95 -18.29
CA ILE A 24 19.55 -2.31 -18.80
C ILE A 24 19.56 -3.28 -17.63
N ASP A 25 18.86 -4.42 -17.73
CA ASP A 25 18.94 -5.48 -16.73
C ASP A 25 20.25 -6.29 -16.86
N ASP A 26 20.54 -7.16 -15.89
CA ASP A 26 21.74 -8.02 -15.88
C ASP A 26 21.76 -9.08 -16.99
N SER A 27 20.65 -9.28 -17.69
CA SER A 27 20.53 -10.14 -18.88
C SER A 27 20.76 -9.38 -20.20
N GLY A 28 21.02 -8.08 -20.14
CA GLY A 28 21.26 -7.23 -21.31
C GLY A 28 19.99 -6.70 -21.99
N ASN A 29 18.81 -6.81 -21.34
CA ASN A 29 17.58 -6.30 -21.91
C ASN A 29 17.35 -4.84 -21.50
N LEU A 30 16.92 -4.02 -22.46
CA LEU A 30 16.49 -2.65 -22.18
C LEU A 30 15.23 -2.65 -21.30
N VAL A 31 15.26 -1.89 -20.23
CA VAL A 31 14.09 -1.62 -19.37
C VAL A 31 13.27 -0.50 -20.00
N PRO A 32 11.97 -0.66 -20.21
CA PRO A 32 11.11 0.41 -20.69
C PRO A 32 11.08 1.58 -19.70
N THR A 33 11.48 2.78 -20.16
CA THR A 33 11.55 3.98 -19.34
C THR A 33 10.89 5.16 -20.04
N LYS A 34 10.35 6.08 -19.23
CA LYS A 34 10.04 7.46 -19.65
C LYS A 34 11.20 8.34 -19.23
N LEU A 35 11.80 9.00 -20.19
CA LEU A 35 12.94 9.90 -19.98
C LEU A 35 12.47 11.36 -20.03
N SER A 36 12.98 12.18 -19.13
CA SER A 36 12.77 13.62 -19.17
C SER A 36 14.04 14.37 -18.73
N ALA A 37 14.16 15.61 -19.13
CA ALA A 37 15.22 16.51 -18.69
C ALA A 37 14.61 17.77 -18.10
N THR A 38 15.15 18.23 -16.96
CA THR A 38 14.78 19.48 -16.32
C THR A 38 16.07 20.22 -15.96
N GLY A 39 16.34 21.32 -16.65
CA GLY A 39 17.61 21.98 -16.51
C GLY A 39 18.78 21.05 -16.89
N SER A 40 19.67 20.75 -15.94
CA SER A 40 20.83 19.86 -16.12
C SER A 40 20.61 18.45 -15.55
N GLU A 41 19.37 18.09 -15.21
CA GLU A 41 19.02 16.80 -14.61
C GLU A 41 18.33 15.90 -15.63
N ILE A 42 18.64 14.60 -15.60
CA ILE A 42 17.96 13.56 -16.36
C ILE A 42 17.16 12.72 -15.38
N LYS A 43 15.84 12.64 -15.61
CA LYS A 43 14.95 11.75 -14.87
C LYS A 43 14.67 10.49 -15.70
N ILE A 44 14.91 9.32 -15.09
CA ILE A 44 14.63 8.01 -15.66
C ILE A 44 13.47 7.40 -14.86
N GLU A 45 12.28 7.34 -15.43
CA GLU A 45 11.10 6.76 -14.81
C GLU A 45 10.83 5.38 -15.42
N CYS A 46 10.95 4.32 -14.64
CA CYS A 46 10.62 2.96 -15.09
C CYS A 46 9.11 2.83 -15.33
N GLN A 47 8.71 2.29 -16.47
CA GLN A 47 7.29 2.09 -16.82
C GLN A 47 6.66 0.88 -16.15
N ALA A 48 7.48 0.01 -15.55
CA ALA A 48 7.07 -1.11 -14.71
C ALA A 48 7.99 -1.21 -13.50
N SER A 49 7.57 -1.93 -12.47
CA SER A 49 8.42 -2.23 -11.32
C SER A 49 9.66 -3.00 -11.75
N LEU A 50 10.80 -2.63 -11.19
CA LEU A 50 12.03 -3.37 -11.38
C LEU A 50 11.94 -4.72 -10.65
N LYS A 51 12.60 -5.76 -11.20
CA LYS A 51 12.69 -7.05 -10.54
C LYS A 51 13.47 -6.91 -9.23
N HIS A 52 13.04 -7.61 -8.19
CA HIS A 52 13.75 -7.63 -6.91
C HIS A 52 15.08 -8.37 -7.04
N ASN A 53 16.02 -8.05 -6.16
CA ASN A 53 17.36 -8.68 -6.07
C ASN A 53 18.04 -8.79 -7.45
N THR A 54 17.93 -7.77 -8.28
CA THR A 54 18.42 -7.75 -9.65
C THR A 54 19.32 -6.55 -9.88
N THR A 55 20.47 -6.76 -10.53
CA THR A 55 21.39 -5.69 -10.88
C THR A 55 20.95 -5.03 -12.18
N TYR A 56 20.97 -3.71 -12.20
CA TYR A 56 20.64 -2.87 -13.35
C TYR A 56 21.82 -1.94 -13.65
N HIS A 57 21.97 -1.64 -14.93
CA HIS A 57 23.05 -0.83 -15.45
C HIS A 57 22.49 0.44 -16.12
N ILE A 58 23.04 1.59 -15.77
CA ILE A 58 22.73 2.87 -16.40
C ILE A 58 23.90 3.25 -17.27
N VAL A 59 23.65 3.60 -18.53
CA VAL A 59 24.64 4.12 -19.46
C VAL A 59 24.11 5.39 -20.10
N VAL A 60 24.89 6.47 -20.03
CA VAL A 60 24.63 7.75 -20.72
C VAL A 60 25.76 7.98 -21.71
N THR A 61 25.41 8.34 -22.94
CA THR A 61 26.40 8.55 -24.02
C THR A 61 26.56 10.03 -24.40
N ASP A 62 27.61 10.35 -25.16
CA ASP A 62 27.86 11.67 -25.75
C ASP A 62 26.80 12.09 -26.80
N GLY A 63 25.87 11.21 -27.13
CA GLY A 63 24.70 11.54 -27.95
C GLY A 63 23.68 12.43 -27.25
N VAL A 64 23.68 12.48 -25.89
CA VAL A 64 22.91 13.48 -25.14
C VAL A 64 23.49 14.86 -25.40
N LYS A 65 22.61 15.86 -25.65
CA LYS A 65 23.01 17.23 -26.01
C LYS A 65 22.39 18.26 -25.07
N THR A 66 23.05 19.41 -24.99
CA THR A 66 22.45 20.60 -24.43
C THR A 66 21.48 21.25 -25.42
N GLU A 67 20.63 22.17 -24.97
CA GLU A 67 19.77 22.99 -25.85
C GLU A 67 20.57 23.83 -26.86
N SER A 68 21.85 24.16 -26.57
CA SER A 68 22.76 24.79 -27.52
C SER A 68 23.31 23.84 -28.59
N GLY A 69 23.06 22.54 -28.48
CA GLY A 69 23.50 21.51 -29.42
C GLY A 69 24.87 20.89 -29.11
N ASP A 70 25.49 21.27 -27.99
CA ASP A 70 26.77 20.71 -27.57
C ASP A 70 26.59 19.31 -26.98
N ALA A 71 27.47 18.38 -27.34
CA ALA A 71 27.44 17.00 -26.81
C ALA A 71 27.83 16.97 -25.33
N LEU A 72 27.15 16.12 -24.55
CA LEU A 72 27.54 15.87 -23.16
C LEU A 72 28.95 15.27 -23.11
N GLN A 73 29.75 15.70 -22.18
CA GLN A 73 31.13 15.23 -22.01
C GLN A 73 31.28 14.50 -20.69
N ALA A 74 32.14 13.48 -20.69
CA ALA A 74 32.50 12.76 -19.49
C ALA A 74 33.24 13.68 -18.51
N ASP A 75 32.93 13.52 -17.22
CA ASP A 75 33.71 14.11 -16.15
C ASP A 75 35.16 13.62 -16.19
N GLN A 76 36.11 14.46 -15.75
CA GLN A 76 37.52 14.09 -15.75
C GLN A 76 37.79 12.87 -14.87
N SER A 77 37.14 12.75 -13.73
CA SER A 77 37.30 11.62 -12.82
C SER A 77 36.80 10.31 -13.45
N PHE A 78 35.69 10.33 -14.21
CA PHE A 78 35.22 9.19 -14.97
C PHE A 78 36.22 8.81 -16.06
N THR A 79 36.73 9.81 -16.81
CA THR A 79 37.70 9.59 -17.86
C THR A 79 39.01 9.00 -17.30
N ASP A 80 39.50 9.55 -16.20
CA ASP A 80 40.71 9.06 -15.52
C ASP A 80 40.52 7.62 -15.02
N LEU A 81 39.35 7.30 -14.47
CA LEU A 81 39.03 5.96 -14.00
C LEU A 81 39.04 4.92 -15.14
N ILE A 82 38.41 5.21 -16.29
CA ILE A 82 38.31 4.28 -17.41
C ILE A 82 39.61 4.13 -18.21
N LEU A 83 40.50 5.12 -18.15
CA LEU A 83 41.80 5.10 -18.85
C LEU A 83 42.94 4.62 -17.96
N ALA A 84 42.79 4.58 -16.64
CA ALA A 84 43.81 4.16 -15.70
C ALA A 84 44.24 2.71 -15.92
N ASN A 85 45.53 2.46 -15.63
CA ASN A 85 46.01 1.09 -15.50
C ASN A 85 45.39 0.48 -14.20
N PRO A 86 44.64 -0.65 -14.29
CA PRO A 86 44.00 -1.23 -13.12
C PRO A 86 44.97 -1.52 -11.95
N ALA A 87 46.24 -1.80 -12.24
CA ALA A 87 47.22 -2.08 -11.21
C ALA A 87 47.68 -0.83 -10.40
N GLU A 88 47.30 0.35 -10.85
CA GLU A 88 47.63 1.65 -10.22
C GLU A 88 46.44 2.21 -9.42
N LEU A 89 45.26 1.59 -9.52
CA LEU A 89 44.06 1.99 -8.82
C LEU A 89 44.04 1.43 -7.37
N SER A 90 43.44 2.20 -6.45
CA SER A 90 43.13 1.66 -5.11
C SER A 90 42.09 0.53 -5.18
N PRO A 91 41.97 -0.33 -4.15
CA PRO A 91 40.97 -1.39 -4.17
C PRO A 91 39.55 -0.89 -4.44
N GLU A 92 39.14 0.25 -3.85
CA GLU A 92 37.83 0.86 -4.06
C GLU A 92 37.67 1.39 -5.50
N GLN A 93 38.73 1.94 -6.07
CA GLN A 93 38.73 2.39 -7.48
C GLN A 93 38.71 1.20 -8.44
N GLN A 94 39.34 0.09 -8.13
CA GLN A 94 39.27 -1.13 -8.93
C GLN A 94 37.84 -1.69 -8.93
N GLU A 95 37.19 -1.76 -7.78
CA GLU A 95 35.79 -2.18 -7.68
C GLU A 95 34.85 -1.26 -8.49
N LEU A 96 34.98 0.06 -8.33
CA LEU A 96 34.21 1.04 -9.11
C LEU A 96 34.46 0.90 -10.62
N ARG A 97 35.72 0.67 -11.03
CA ARG A 97 36.07 0.45 -12.43
C ARG A 97 35.41 -0.81 -12.96
N GLU A 98 35.39 -1.90 -12.19
CA GLU A 98 34.73 -3.15 -12.59
C GLU A 98 33.21 -2.96 -12.77
N GLN A 99 32.56 -2.17 -11.88
CA GLN A 99 31.14 -1.82 -12.00
C GLN A 99 30.85 -1.04 -13.28
N VAL A 100 31.67 -0.02 -13.56
CA VAL A 100 31.56 0.78 -14.80
C VAL A 100 31.78 -0.08 -16.04
N ASP A 101 32.79 -0.96 -16.04
CA ASP A 101 33.10 -1.84 -17.16
C ASP A 101 31.98 -2.86 -17.42
N ARG A 102 31.35 -3.38 -16.35
CA ARG A 102 30.16 -4.24 -16.48
C ARG A 102 29.00 -3.46 -17.14
N ALA A 103 28.69 -2.26 -16.65
CA ALA A 103 27.64 -1.44 -17.21
C ALA A 103 27.85 -1.11 -18.70
N ILE A 104 29.07 -0.71 -19.07
CA ILE A 104 29.41 -0.43 -20.47
C ILE A 104 29.29 -1.70 -21.34
N THR A 105 29.69 -2.86 -20.79
CA THR A 105 29.64 -4.14 -21.51
C THR A 105 28.19 -4.57 -21.81
N GLN A 106 27.23 -4.22 -20.97
CA GLN A 106 25.81 -4.50 -21.21
C GLN A 106 25.19 -3.61 -22.31
N ALA A 107 25.87 -2.55 -22.74
CA ALA A 107 25.42 -1.64 -23.79
C ALA A 107 26.38 -1.60 -25.00
N PRO A 108 26.69 -2.73 -25.67
CA PRO A 108 27.75 -2.81 -26.65
C PRO A 108 27.51 -1.94 -27.89
N ASP A 109 26.25 -1.64 -28.21
CA ASP A 109 25.85 -0.83 -29.37
C ASP A 109 25.61 0.64 -29.02
N ALA A 110 25.84 1.04 -27.77
CA ALA A 110 25.73 2.42 -27.35
C ALA A 110 26.86 3.28 -27.94
N GLY A 111 26.63 4.60 -28.03
CA GLY A 111 27.67 5.59 -28.36
C GLY A 111 28.80 5.63 -27.32
N ASN A 112 29.65 6.66 -27.37
CA ASN A 112 30.71 6.82 -26.37
C ASN A 112 30.10 7.08 -24.99
N PRO A 113 30.35 6.24 -23.96
CA PRO A 113 29.81 6.46 -22.65
C PRO A 113 30.47 7.66 -21.97
N VAL A 114 29.65 8.57 -21.44
CA VAL A 114 30.09 9.71 -20.62
C VAL A 114 29.75 9.49 -19.16
N TYR A 115 28.89 8.52 -18.87
CA TYR A 115 28.57 8.04 -17.54
C TYR A 115 28.09 6.59 -17.61
N ALA A 116 28.53 5.78 -16.67
CA ALA A 116 28.02 4.44 -16.46
C ALA A 116 28.05 4.09 -14.97
N ALA A 117 27.03 3.38 -14.53
CA ALA A 117 26.89 2.91 -13.15
C ALA A 117 26.02 1.66 -13.09
N GLU A 118 26.13 0.93 -12.00
CA GLU A 118 25.21 -0.15 -11.69
C GLU A 118 24.59 0.04 -10.30
N PHE A 119 23.40 -0.54 -10.10
CA PHE A 119 22.75 -0.65 -8.81
C PHE A 119 21.99 -1.98 -8.74
N THR A 120 21.82 -2.49 -7.53
CA THR A 120 21.04 -3.71 -7.30
C THR A 120 19.80 -3.36 -6.49
N THR A 121 18.65 -3.82 -6.94
CA THR A 121 17.38 -3.66 -6.22
C THR A 121 17.38 -4.51 -4.95
N GLN A 122 16.64 -4.04 -3.94
CA GLN A 122 16.47 -4.80 -2.70
C GLN A 122 15.74 -6.13 -2.93
N ASP A 123 15.98 -7.12 -2.06
CA ASP A 123 15.21 -8.36 -2.01
C ASP A 123 13.91 -8.14 -1.23
N SER A 124 12.90 -7.56 -1.88
CA SER A 124 11.63 -7.18 -1.26
C SER A 124 10.85 -8.37 -0.71
N TYR A 125 11.02 -9.55 -1.29
CA TYR A 125 10.31 -10.77 -0.90
C TYR A 125 10.87 -11.44 0.35
N ALA A 126 12.16 -11.30 0.60
CA ALA A 126 12.89 -12.15 1.54
C ALA A 126 12.31 -12.21 2.95
N VAL A 127 11.84 -11.09 3.48
CA VAL A 127 11.31 -11.01 4.85
C VAL A 127 9.92 -11.65 4.92
N LEU A 128 9.01 -11.25 4.02
CA LEU A 128 7.65 -11.79 4.01
C LEU A 128 7.63 -13.29 3.66
N ASP A 129 8.46 -13.78 2.73
CA ASP A 129 8.59 -15.22 2.48
C ASP A 129 8.98 -15.97 3.76
N ALA A 130 9.94 -15.44 4.50
CA ALA A 130 10.35 -16.05 5.76
C ALA A 130 9.26 -15.99 6.85
N MET A 131 8.49 -14.90 6.91
CA MET A 131 7.33 -14.79 7.81
C MET A 131 6.21 -15.77 7.42
N VAL A 132 6.01 -16.05 6.14
CA VAL A 132 5.07 -17.08 5.66
C VAL A 132 5.47 -18.47 6.18
N GLU A 133 6.76 -18.83 6.11
CA GLU A 133 7.24 -20.11 6.66
C GLU A 133 6.96 -20.25 8.16
N ILE A 134 7.14 -19.17 8.93
CA ILE A 134 6.78 -19.16 10.35
C ILE A 134 5.26 -19.31 10.53
N SER A 135 4.45 -18.61 9.74
CA SER A 135 3.00 -18.73 9.78
C SER A 135 2.53 -20.15 9.48
N LEU A 136 3.13 -20.83 8.50
CA LEU A 136 2.84 -22.23 8.18
C LEU A 136 3.14 -23.18 9.34
N SER A 137 4.20 -22.93 10.08
CA SER A 137 4.65 -23.79 11.17
C SER A 137 3.95 -23.55 12.51
N GLU A 138 3.46 -22.32 12.76
CA GLU A 138 2.99 -21.91 14.09
C GLU A 138 1.50 -21.53 14.16
N ALA A 139 0.84 -21.25 12.99
CA ALA A 139 -0.54 -20.84 13.00
C ALA A 139 -1.50 -21.99 13.34
N GLU A 140 -2.32 -21.81 14.37
CA GLU A 140 -3.33 -22.79 14.78
C GLU A 140 -4.55 -22.11 15.39
N PHE A 141 -5.72 -22.73 15.25
CA PHE A 141 -6.89 -22.31 16.01
C PHE A 141 -6.81 -22.82 17.44
N ALA A 142 -6.96 -21.92 18.42
CA ALA A 142 -7.07 -22.28 19.84
C ALA A 142 -8.43 -22.86 20.20
N SER A 143 -9.45 -22.59 19.38
CA SER A 143 -10.82 -23.12 19.49
C SER A 143 -11.40 -23.34 18.10
N VAL A 144 -12.46 -24.16 18.02
CA VAL A 144 -13.16 -24.50 16.78
C VAL A 144 -14.65 -24.16 16.90
N PRO A 145 -15.39 -24.00 15.78
CA PRO A 145 -16.83 -23.81 15.82
C PRO A 145 -17.55 -24.89 16.66
N GLY A 146 -18.29 -24.45 17.66
CA GLY A 146 -19.03 -25.29 18.60
C GLY A 146 -20.06 -24.48 19.39
N ASP A 147 -20.81 -25.13 20.30
CA ASP A 147 -21.85 -24.44 21.05
C ASP A 147 -21.29 -23.29 21.92
N GLU A 148 -20.07 -23.46 22.46
CA GLU A 148 -19.41 -22.46 23.29
C GLU A 148 -18.87 -21.26 22.48
N THR A 149 -18.63 -21.44 21.19
CA THR A 149 -18.12 -20.39 20.28
C THR A 149 -19.21 -19.76 19.42
N LYS A 150 -20.44 -20.30 19.44
CA LYS A 150 -21.58 -19.73 18.72
C LYS A 150 -22.00 -18.39 19.34
N GLN A 151 -21.89 -17.31 18.59
CA GLN A 151 -22.21 -15.95 19.06
C GLN A 151 -23.63 -15.56 18.76
N ARG A 152 -24.10 -15.85 17.55
CA ARG A 152 -25.40 -15.46 17.04
C ARG A 152 -25.95 -16.49 16.07
N GLU A 153 -27.27 -16.56 16.05
CA GLU A 153 -28.08 -17.26 15.05
C GLU A 153 -29.00 -16.23 14.40
N PHE A 154 -28.78 -15.98 13.11
CA PHE A 154 -29.65 -15.14 12.30
C PHE A 154 -30.48 -16.06 11.43
N LYS A 155 -31.60 -16.49 11.97
CA LYS A 155 -32.51 -17.41 11.30
C LYS A 155 -32.79 -16.98 9.85
N ASP A 156 -32.72 -17.91 8.93
CA ASP A 156 -32.87 -17.74 7.49
C ASP A 156 -31.74 -16.91 6.83
N TYR A 157 -30.60 -16.65 7.55
CA TYR A 157 -29.44 -15.94 7.03
C TYR A 157 -28.12 -16.66 7.28
N TYR A 158 -27.62 -16.66 8.52
CA TYR A 158 -26.36 -17.28 8.88
C TYR A 158 -26.24 -17.54 10.38
N ASP A 159 -25.34 -18.46 10.72
CA ASP A 159 -24.81 -18.63 12.07
C ASP A 159 -23.44 -17.97 12.18
N LEU A 160 -23.17 -17.26 13.27
CA LEU A 160 -21.86 -16.66 13.58
C LEU A 160 -21.18 -17.43 14.70
N TYR A 161 -19.99 -17.93 14.41
CA TYR A 161 -19.07 -18.49 15.40
C TYR A 161 -17.87 -17.55 15.55
N ARG A 162 -17.37 -17.45 16.78
CA ARG A 162 -16.18 -16.67 17.08
C ARG A 162 -15.16 -17.57 17.74
N VAL A 163 -14.01 -17.70 17.11
CA VAL A 163 -12.90 -18.57 17.53
C VAL A 163 -11.62 -17.75 17.66
N ALA A 164 -10.62 -18.28 18.35
CA ALA A 164 -9.35 -17.63 18.53
C ALA A 164 -8.29 -18.29 17.63
N LEU A 165 -7.60 -17.48 16.82
CA LEU A 165 -6.45 -17.86 16.01
C LEU A 165 -5.16 -17.44 16.72
N LYS A 166 -4.24 -18.38 16.93
CA LYS A 166 -2.85 -18.07 17.27
C LYS A 166 -2.07 -17.84 15.99
N ALA A 167 -1.42 -16.69 15.90
CA ALA A 167 -0.56 -16.30 14.78
C ALA A 167 0.78 -15.76 15.32
N PRO A 168 1.86 -15.82 14.52
CA PRO A 168 3.11 -15.14 14.86
C PRO A 168 2.87 -13.63 15.02
N PHE A 169 3.36 -13.04 16.11
CA PHE A 169 3.14 -11.64 16.42
C PHE A 169 4.46 -10.88 16.48
N TYR A 170 4.65 -9.94 15.59
CA TYR A 170 5.90 -9.21 15.40
C TYR A 170 5.85 -7.77 15.93
N LEU A 171 4.65 -7.17 16.02
CA LEU A 171 4.52 -5.78 16.41
C LEU A 171 4.93 -5.56 17.87
N PRO A 172 5.54 -4.41 18.18
CA PRO A 172 5.98 -4.09 19.53
C PRO A 172 4.84 -3.71 20.47
N PHE A 173 3.67 -3.31 19.93
CA PHE A 173 2.56 -2.78 20.71
C PHE A 173 1.61 -3.90 21.14
N THR A 174 1.79 -4.41 22.35
CA THR A 174 0.93 -5.41 22.98
C THR A 174 0.00 -4.76 23.99
N LYS A 175 -1.07 -5.46 24.35
CA LYS A 175 -2.07 -4.96 25.29
C LYS A 175 -1.49 -4.60 26.68
N ASP A 176 -0.50 -5.33 27.14
CA ASP A 176 0.12 -5.05 28.45
C ASP A 176 1.10 -3.89 28.38
N ARG A 177 1.77 -3.71 27.22
CA ARG A 177 2.75 -2.64 27.03
C ARG A 177 2.10 -1.27 26.87
N GLU A 178 0.93 -1.19 26.25
CA GLU A 178 0.21 0.07 26.03
C GLU A 178 -0.11 0.81 27.33
N LEU A 179 -0.35 0.08 28.43
CA LEU A 179 -0.71 0.65 29.72
C LEU A 179 0.44 1.43 30.37
N GLU A 180 1.68 1.08 30.07
CA GLU A 180 2.87 1.58 30.75
C GLU A 180 3.62 2.65 29.93
N GLU A 181 3.54 2.60 28.59
CA GLU A 181 4.45 3.32 27.72
C GLU A 181 3.80 4.33 26.78
N CYS A 182 2.48 4.50 26.79
CA CYS A 182 1.78 5.34 25.81
C CYS A 182 0.99 6.48 26.48
N ASP A 183 1.44 7.71 26.31
CA ASP A 183 0.74 8.92 26.75
C ASP A 183 0.41 9.80 25.54
N LEU A 184 -0.86 9.78 25.11
CA LEU A 184 -1.35 10.55 23.97
C LEU A 184 -1.54 12.05 24.26
N ASN A 185 -1.45 12.47 25.54
CA ASN A 185 -1.65 13.85 25.95
C ASN A 185 -0.36 14.67 25.97
N LYS A 186 0.73 14.17 25.34
CA LYS A 186 2.01 14.85 25.31
C LYS A 186 2.31 15.46 23.93
N TYR A 187 3.05 16.56 23.96
CA TYR A 187 3.51 17.27 22.75
C TYR A 187 4.63 16.54 22.00
N ASP A 188 5.06 15.41 22.47
CA ASP A 188 6.07 14.56 21.83
C ASP A 188 5.62 13.11 21.85
N LEU A 189 4.69 12.79 20.97
CA LEU A 189 4.10 11.46 20.88
C LEU A 189 5.14 10.35 20.60
N LYS A 190 6.19 10.66 19.83
CA LYS A 190 7.28 9.70 19.53
C LYS A 190 8.04 9.26 20.78
N ASN A 191 8.18 10.15 21.78
CA ASN A 191 8.84 9.84 23.04
C ASN A 191 7.89 9.29 24.10
N THR A 192 6.61 9.68 24.06
CA THR A 192 5.62 9.33 25.08
C THR A 192 4.79 8.09 24.71
N CYS A 193 4.63 7.79 23.41
CA CYS A 193 4.00 6.56 22.93
C CYS A 193 4.90 5.81 21.93
N LYS A 194 6.10 5.44 22.38
CA LYS A 194 7.12 4.76 21.56
C LYS A 194 6.60 3.56 20.76
N PRO A 195 5.73 2.69 21.30
CA PRO A 195 5.25 1.53 20.56
C PRO A 195 4.60 1.83 19.20
N LEU A 196 3.99 3.02 19.04
CA LEU A 196 3.41 3.45 17.75
C LEU A 196 4.46 3.72 16.67
N PHE A 197 5.70 4.00 17.06
CA PHE A 197 6.80 4.36 16.17
C PHE A 197 7.88 3.29 16.05
N GLU A 198 7.72 2.18 16.76
CA GLU A 198 8.62 1.03 16.67
C GLU A 198 8.20 0.11 15.52
N TRP A 199 9.15 -0.65 15.02
CA TRP A 199 8.97 -1.61 13.94
C TRP A 199 8.95 -3.04 14.44
N ILE A 200 8.54 -3.97 13.55
CA ILE A 200 8.58 -5.41 13.86
C ILE A 200 9.99 -5.83 14.24
N THR A 201 10.08 -6.70 15.26
CA THR A 201 11.34 -7.23 15.73
C THR A 201 11.26 -8.75 15.94
N THR A 202 12.43 -9.37 15.82
CA THR A 202 12.66 -10.77 16.14
C THR A 202 12.91 -10.96 17.64
N GLU A 203 13.02 -12.20 18.09
CA GLU A 203 13.24 -12.56 19.49
C GLU A 203 14.45 -11.84 20.12
N ASP A 204 15.51 -11.64 19.37
CA ASP A 204 16.72 -10.93 19.82
C ASP A 204 16.64 -9.39 19.66
N GLY A 205 15.50 -8.87 19.25
CA GLY A 205 15.24 -7.44 19.08
C GLY A 205 15.80 -6.84 17.78
N ALA A 206 16.30 -7.68 16.88
CA ALA A 206 16.76 -7.24 15.54
C ALA A 206 15.60 -7.12 14.55
N PHE A 207 15.85 -6.53 13.39
CA PHE A 207 14.94 -6.59 12.25
C PHE A 207 14.76 -8.04 11.79
N PRO A 208 13.55 -8.46 11.39
CA PRO A 208 13.35 -9.73 10.71
C PRO A 208 14.14 -9.78 9.40
N THR A 209 14.83 -10.89 9.19
CA THR A 209 15.52 -11.21 7.95
C THR A 209 15.17 -12.63 7.53
N LYS A 210 15.49 -13.01 6.29
CA LYS A 210 15.32 -14.41 5.86
C LYS A 210 16.11 -15.42 6.69
N TYR A 211 17.12 -14.97 7.45
CA TYR A 211 17.96 -15.83 8.31
C TYR A 211 17.56 -15.78 9.78
N ASN A 212 16.76 -14.78 10.16
CA ASN A 212 16.25 -14.58 11.52
C ASN A 212 14.80 -14.07 11.44
N PRO A 213 13.82 -14.93 11.08
CA PRO A 213 12.44 -14.52 10.90
C PRO A 213 11.56 -14.71 12.14
N THR A 214 12.08 -15.33 13.23
CA THR A 214 11.28 -15.67 14.41
C THR A 214 10.82 -14.41 15.14
N PRO A 215 9.51 -14.26 15.44
CA PRO A 215 8.99 -13.09 16.12
C PRO A 215 9.53 -12.95 17.54
N LYS A 216 9.63 -11.71 18.03
CA LYS A 216 10.08 -11.41 19.40
C LYS A 216 9.19 -12.04 20.47
N ILE A 217 7.87 -12.08 20.22
CA ILE A 217 6.91 -12.58 21.19
C ILE A 217 6.66 -14.06 20.92
N THR A 218 7.44 -14.90 21.57
CA THR A 218 7.28 -16.36 21.57
C THR A 218 6.57 -16.87 22.82
N ASP A 219 6.46 -16.04 23.87
CA ASP A 219 5.79 -16.40 25.12
C ASP A 219 4.28 -16.53 24.90
N PRO A 220 3.65 -17.67 25.26
CA PRO A 220 2.21 -17.85 25.15
C PRO A 220 1.36 -16.83 25.91
N GLU A 221 1.88 -16.21 26.96
CA GLU A 221 1.18 -15.17 27.72
C GLU A 221 1.09 -13.85 26.95
N TYR A 222 2.03 -13.59 26.03
CA TYR A 222 2.05 -12.37 25.21
C TYR A 222 1.60 -12.60 23.76
N LYS A 223 1.30 -13.85 23.37
CA LYS A 223 0.74 -14.13 22.03
C LYS A 223 -0.65 -13.54 21.94
N GLU A 224 -0.80 -12.56 21.06
CA GLU A 224 -2.11 -12.03 20.76
C GLU A 224 -2.95 -13.08 20.04
N LEU A 225 -4.08 -13.45 20.64
CA LEU A 225 -5.06 -14.29 20.01
C LEU A 225 -5.93 -13.44 19.08
N LEU A 226 -5.88 -13.71 17.78
CA LEU A 226 -6.71 -13.02 16.82
C LEU A 226 -8.14 -13.56 16.87
N GLU A 227 -9.06 -12.70 17.28
CA GLU A 227 -10.48 -13.03 17.26
C GLU A 227 -10.94 -13.19 15.83
N THR A 228 -11.42 -14.38 15.48
CA THR A 228 -11.82 -14.74 14.13
C THR A 228 -13.33 -14.98 14.11
N ASP A 229 -14.04 -14.22 13.28
CA ASP A 229 -15.46 -14.43 12.98
C ASP A 229 -15.61 -15.39 11.82
N ILE A 230 -16.44 -16.44 12.02
CA ILE A 230 -16.78 -17.46 11.04
C ILE A 230 -18.30 -17.43 10.84
N TYR A 231 -18.71 -16.96 9.69
CA TYR A 231 -20.11 -16.93 9.26
C TYR A 231 -20.37 -18.16 8.38
N VAL A 232 -21.41 -18.92 8.68
CA VAL A 232 -21.79 -20.13 7.95
C VAL A 232 -23.28 -20.10 7.62
N PRO A 233 -23.75 -20.89 6.64
CA PRO A 233 -25.18 -21.02 6.34
C PRO A 233 -25.99 -21.33 7.58
N ASP A 234 -27.20 -20.77 7.67
CA ASP A 234 -28.13 -21.04 8.77
C ASP A 234 -28.40 -22.54 8.91
N GLY A 235 -28.28 -23.04 10.14
CA GLY A 235 -28.49 -24.46 10.45
C GLY A 235 -27.38 -25.40 9.95
N TRP A 236 -26.19 -24.91 9.63
CA TRP A 236 -25.06 -25.77 9.26
C TRP A 236 -24.76 -26.82 10.33
N ASP A 237 -24.56 -28.07 9.89
CA ASP A 237 -24.43 -29.27 10.74
C ASP A 237 -23.03 -29.43 11.40
N ARG A 238 -22.10 -28.53 11.14
CA ARG A 238 -20.68 -28.54 11.61
C ARG A 238 -19.82 -29.68 11.06
N VAL A 239 -20.35 -30.45 10.10
CA VAL A 239 -19.68 -31.62 9.49
C VAL A 239 -19.53 -31.44 7.98
N THR A 240 -20.57 -30.91 7.34
CA THR A 240 -20.56 -30.64 5.90
C THR A 240 -19.43 -29.67 5.58
N GLN A 241 -18.55 -30.06 4.65
CA GLN A 241 -17.46 -29.22 4.19
C GLN A 241 -17.99 -28.04 3.38
N LEU A 242 -17.54 -26.84 3.73
CA LEU A 242 -17.93 -25.61 3.07
C LEU A 242 -16.75 -25.03 2.27
N PRO A 243 -16.97 -24.57 1.03
CA PRO A 243 -16.08 -23.62 0.40
C PRO A 243 -16.02 -22.35 1.26
N THR A 244 -14.91 -21.65 1.24
CA THR A 244 -14.67 -20.60 2.23
C THR A 244 -14.17 -19.32 1.56
N VAL A 245 -14.71 -18.17 1.95
CA VAL A 245 -14.23 -16.84 1.56
C VAL A 245 -13.49 -16.23 2.75
N ILE A 246 -12.26 -15.78 2.54
CA ILE A 246 -11.53 -14.91 3.48
C ILE A 246 -11.80 -13.46 3.06
N PHE A 247 -12.27 -12.65 4.01
CA PHE A 247 -12.52 -11.22 3.81
C PHE A 247 -11.51 -10.37 4.55
N VAL A 248 -10.93 -9.38 3.85
CA VAL A 248 -9.97 -8.40 4.38
C VAL A 248 -10.60 -7.01 4.31
N HIS A 249 -10.84 -6.39 5.46
CA HIS A 249 -11.52 -5.10 5.56
C HIS A 249 -10.62 -3.92 5.17
N GLY A 250 -11.22 -2.76 4.88
CA GLY A 250 -10.52 -1.49 4.62
C GLY A 250 -10.05 -0.76 5.88
N VAL A 251 -9.31 0.34 5.70
CA VAL A 251 -8.96 1.27 6.78
C VAL A 251 -10.25 1.82 7.42
N THR A 252 -10.25 2.03 8.71
CA THR A 252 -11.43 2.37 9.53
C THR A 252 -12.52 1.29 9.63
N GLY A 253 -12.42 0.19 8.86
CA GLY A 253 -13.30 -0.96 8.94
C GLY A 253 -12.92 -1.94 10.05
N GLU A 254 -13.63 -3.05 10.10
CA GLU A 254 -13.37 -4.19 10.98
C GLU A 254 -13.89 -5.48 10.35
N LYS A 255 -13.56 -6.65 10.92
CA LYS A 255 -14.04 -7.95 10.42
C LYS A 255 -15.56 -8.03 10.26
N GLY A 256 -16.32 -7.32 11.11
CA GLY A 256 -17.78 -7.28 11.04
C GLY A 256 -18.35 -6.52 9.84
N THR A 257 -17.53 -5.72 9.15
CA THR A 257 -17.91 -4.97 7.94
C THR A 257 -18.43 -5.91 6.84
N VAL A 258 -17.94 -7.16 6.79
CA VAL A 258 -18.39 -8.19 5.84
C VAL A 258 -19.88 -8.47 5.88
N SER A 259 -20.57 -8.12 6.96
CA SER A 259 -22.01 -8.40 7.17
C SER A 259 -22.93 -7.90 6.06
N THR A 260 -22.51 -6.92 5.28
CA THR A 260 -23.30 -6.34 4.18
C THR A 260 -23.37 -7.21 2.93
N MET A 261 -22.44 -8.17 2.77
CA MET A 261 -22.34 -9.05 1.60
C MET A 261 -22.52 -10.54 1.96
N LEU A 262 -22.72 -10.88 3.23
CA LEU A 262 -22.75 -12.30 3.70
C LEU A 262 -23.78 -13.14 2.97
N LYS A 263 -24.96 -12.56 2.68
CA LYS A 263 -26.08 -13.30 2.09
C LYS A 263 -25.73 -13.90 0.74
N ASP A 264 -24.95 -13.21 -0.08
CA ASP A 264 -24.56 -13.69 -1.40
C ASP A 264 -23.70 -14.94 -1.34
N PHE A 265 -22.99 -15.15 -0.24
CA PHE A 265 -22.13 -16.31 0.00
C PHE A 265 -22.82 -17.39 0.84
N THR A 266 -23.44 -17.03 1.97
CA THR A 266 -24.05 -18.04 2.86
C THR A 266 -25.26 -18.74 2.23
N ASP A 267 -26.06 -18.06 1.41
CA ASP A 267 -27.16 -18.67 0.66
C ASP A 267 -26.64 -19.69 -0.39
N ASN A 268 -25.42 -19.47 -0.90
CA ASN A 268 -24.76 -20.37 -1.85
C ASN A 268 -23.89 -21.44 -1.17
N GLY A 269 -23.98 -21.56 0.15
CA GLY A 269 -23.32 -22.63 0.92
C GLY A 269 -21.86 -22.36 1.26
N TYR A 270 -21.39 -21.11 1.19
CA TYR A 270 -20.05 -20.72 1.59
C TYR A 270 -19.97 -20.37 3.08
N ALA A 271 -18.82 -20.66 3.68
CA ALA A 271 -18.41 -19.98 4.90
C ALA A 271 -17.68 -18.68 4.55
N VAL A 272 -17.86 -17.64 5.38
CA VAL A 272 -17.07 -16.40 5.28
C VAL A 272 -16.29 -16.23 6.58
N VAL A 273 -14.99 -15.97 6.46
CA VAL A 273 -14.08 -15.88 7.61
C VAL A 273 -13.34 -14.54 7.57
N ALA A 274 -13.30 -13.86 8.72
CA ALA A 274 -12.65 -12.55 8.82
C ALA A 274 -11.95 -12.35 10.16
N ILE A 275 -10.82 -11.63 10.12
CA ILE A 275 -10.07 -11.14 11.28
C ILE A 275 -9.84 -9.64 11.15
N ASP A 276 -9.46 -8.99 12.24
CA ASP A 276 -9.09 -7.57 12.23
C ASP A 276 -7.60 -7.38 11.95
N MET A 277 -7.25 -6.40 11.13
CA MET A 277 -5.86 -5.92 10.99
C MET A 277 -5.40 -5.21 12.27
N PRO A 278 -4.07 -5.00 12.49
CA PRO A 278 -3.57 -4.21 13.61
C PRO A 278 -4.28 -2.85 13.73
N TYR A 279 -4.57 -2.42 14.95
CA TYR A 279 -5.28 -1.16 15.27
C TYR A 279 -6.72 -1.05 14.75
N HIS A 280 -7.36 -2.17 14.40
CA HIS A 280 -8.76 -2.22 13.97
C HIS A 280 -9.59 -3.18 14.84
N GLY A 281 -10.88 -2.92 14.93
CA GLY A 281 -11.86 -3.81 15.57
C GLY A 281 -11.45 -4.25 16.98
N THR A 282 -11.22 -5.54 17.17
CA THR A 282 -10.79 -6.12 18.46
C THR A 282 -9.31 -5.89 18.80
N ARG A 283 -8.54 -5.31 17.87
CA ARG A 283 -7.13 -4.99 18.05
C ARG A 283 -6.88 -3.50 18.34
N ILE A 284 -7.91 -2.78 18.75
CA ILE A 284 -7.82 -1.41 19.26
C ILE A 284 -6.95 -1.41 20.51
N ARG A 285 -6.15 -0.36 20.69
CA ARG A 285 -5.31 -0.10 21.87
C ARG A 285 -5.78 1.16 22.57
N TYR A 286 -5.25 1.42 23.75
CA TYR A 286 -5.59 2.60 24.53
C TYR A 286 -4.31 3.18 25.14
N GLY A 287 -4.17 4.51 25.09
CA GLY A 287 -3.11 5.22 25.80
C GLY A 287 -3.48 5.38 27.29
N ASN A 288 -2.48 5.41 28.16
CA ASN A 288 -2.61 5.59 29.62
C ASN A 288 -3.62 4.66 30.31
N ALA A 289 -3.89 3.50 29.74
CA ALA A 289 -4.74 2.46 30.31
C ALA A 289 -6.21 2.85 30.60
N ASP A 290 -6.69 3.94 30.06
CA ASP A 290 -8.08 4.36 30.29
C ASP A 290 -9.00 3.87 29.15
N GLN A 291 -9.42 2.61 29.25
CA GLN A 291 -10.32 2.00 28.28
C GLN A 291 -11.73 2.64 28.24
N ASP A 292 -12.09 3.40 29.28
CA ASP A 292 -13.37 4.09 29.38
C ASP A 292 -13.29 5.51 28.78
N ASN A 293 -12.09 5.98 28.40
CA ASN A 293 -11.88 7.28 27.80
C ASN A 293 -11.62 7.14 26.28
N PRO A 294 -12.63 7.42 25.42
CA PRO A 294 -12.48 7.30 23.97
C PRO A 294 -11.48 8.28 23.34
N GLU A 295 -11.08 9.33 24.03
CA GLU A 295 -10.04 10.27 23.56
C GLU A 295 -8.63 9.65 23.61
N GLN A 296 -8.48 8.54 24.32
CA GLN A 296 -7.22 7.78 24.40
C GLN A 296 -7.24 6.51 23.52
N GLU A 297 -8.27 6.34 22.72
CA GLU A 297 -8.35 5.22 21.77
C GLU A 297 -7.27 5.33 20.70
N ILE A 298 -6.49 4.27 20.54
CA ILE A 298 -5.50 4.10 19.48
C ILE A 298 -6.07 3.11 18.47
N SER A 299 -6.69 3.62 17.43
CA SER A 299 -7.28 2.84 16.35
C SER A 299 -7.26 3.61 15.03
N ALA A 300 -7.22 2.88 13.92
CA ALA A 300 -7.33 3.49 12.60
C ALA A 300 -8.71 4.14 12.35
N ARG A 301 -9.72 3.82 13.18
CA ARG A 301 -11.03 4.48 13.18
C ARG A 301 -10.96 5.85 13.83
N ALA A 302 -10.24 5.97 14.96
CA ALA A 302 -10.05 7.23 15.64
C ALA A 302 -9.14 8.15 14.82
N GLU A 303 -8.03 7.59 14.33
CA GLU A 303 -7.09 8.30 13.48
C GLU A 303 -6.35 7.32 12.57
N LYS A 304 -6.40 7.55 11.26
CA LYS A 304 -5.81 6.65 10.24
C LYS A 304 -4.29 6.54 10.37
N SER A 305 -3.62 7.59 10.85
CA SER A 305 -2.17 7.64 11.06
C SER A 305 -1.66 6.61 12.07
N TYR A 306 -2.48 6.07 12.95
CA TYR A 306 -2.08 4.96 13.82
C TYR A 306 -1.76 3.68 13.04
N PHE A 307 -2.36 3.48 11.87
CA PHE A 307 -2.01 2.39 10.97
C PHE A 307 -1.16 2.89 9.79
N ILE A 308 -1.60 3.96 9.10
CA ILE A 308 -0.90 4.58 7.96
C ILE A 308 0.09 5.63 8.52
N ASN A 309 1.12 5.17 9.21
CA ASN A 309 2.04 6.02 9.93
C ASN A 309 3.16 6.53 9.02
N ILE A 310 2.95 7.69 8.37
CA ILE A 310 3.94 8.31 7.46
C ILE A 310 5.10 8.93 8.26
N ASP A 311 4.87 9.38 9.48
CA ASP A 311 5.90 9.87 10.39
C ASP A 311 6.89 8.78 10.85
N SER A 312 6.46 7.53 10.77
CA SER A 312 7.30 6.36 11.00
C SER A 312 7.10 5.33 9.88
N PRO A 313 7.75 5.50 8.72
CA PRO A 313 7.60 4.59 7.58
C PRO A 313 7.92 3.13 7.92
N LEU A 314 8.82 2.90 8.87
CA LEU A 314 9.14 1.55 9.36
C LEU A 314 7.98 0.93 10.13
N ALA A 315 7.22 1.74 10.89
CA ALA A 315 6.01 1.27 11.57
C ALA A 315 4.89 0.98 10.56
N LEU A 316 4.68 1.85 9.57
CA LEU A 316 3.74 1.61 8.47
C LEU A 316 4.06 0.30 7.74
N ARG A 317 5.32 0.10 7.34
CA ARG A 317 5.78 -1.16 6.75
C ARG A 317 5.46 -2.35 7.62
N SER A 318 5.72 -2.24 8.93
CA SER A 318 5.50 -3.30 9.90
C SER A 318 4.02 -3.65 10.06
N ASN A 319 3.13 -2.67 10.08
CA ASN A 319 1.68 -2.86 10.16
C ASN A 319 1.16 -3.64 8.95
N LEU A 320 1.64 -3.31 7.75
CA LEU A 320 1.30 -4.02 6.52
C LEU A 320 1.86 -5.44 6.51
N GLN A 321 3.13 -5.64 6.88
CA GLN A 321 3.75 -6.96 6.93
C GLN A 321 3.08 -7.87 7.97
N GLN A 322 2.73 -7.34 9.16
CA GLN A 322 1.95 -8.08 10.15
C GLN A 322 0.58 -8.47 9.61
N SER A 323 -0.10 -7.54 8.90
CA SER A 323 -1.40 -7.86 8.29
C SER A 323 -1.30 -9.01 7.30
N VAL A 324 -0.29 -9.02 6.43
CA VAL A 324 -0.05 -10.13 5.49
C VAL A 324 0.20 -11.45 6.25
N ALA A 325 1.08 -11.42 7.27
CA ALA A 325 1.38 -12.61 8.07
C ALA A 325 0.15 -13.15 8.81
N ASP A 326 -0.71 -12.27 9.34
CA ASP A 326 -1.94 -12.65 10.03
C ASP A 326 -2.93 -13.37 9.10
N PHE A 327 -3.16 -12.84 7.88
CA PHE A 327 -4.08 -13.46 6.92
C PHE A 327 -3.50 -14.73 6.27
N ILE A 328 -2.19 -14.82 6.08
CA ILE A 328 -1.52 -16.08 5.70
C ILE A 328 -1.66 -17.11 6.82
N SER A 329 -1.51 -16.70 8.07
CA SER A 329 -1.72 -17.55 9.24
C SER A 329 -3.16 -18.05 9.30
N LEU A 330 -4.14 -17.18 9.05
CA LEU A 330 -5.55 -17.57 8.94
C LEU A 330 -5.76 -18.61 7.83
N ARG A 331 -5.22 -18.34 6.63
CA ARG A 331 -5.32 -19.26 5.49
C ARG A 331 -4.68 -20.61 5.79
N SER A 332 -3.52 -20.62 6.46
CA SER A 332 -2.85 -21.85 6.89
C SER A 332 -3.66 -22.63 7.92
N ALA A 333 -4.12 -21.95 8.97
CA ALA A 333 -4.88 -22.58 10.07
C ALA A 333 -6.21 -23.19 9.58
N LEU A 334 -6.87 -22.59 8.58
CA LEU A 334 -8.08 -23.15 7.96
C LEU A 334 -7.84 -24.55 7.38
N ASN A 335 -6.62 -24.88 6.96
CA ASN A 335 -6.29 -26.22 6.47
C ASN A 335 -6.33 -27.30 7.57
N SER A 336 -6.30 -26.92 8.85
CA SER A 336 -6.43 -27.86 9.97
C SER A 336 -7.88 -28.25 10.28
N LEU A 337 -8.85 -27.52 9.74
CA LEU A 337 -10.28 -27.70 10.04
C LEU A 337 -10.92 -28.68 9.04
N ASP A 338 -11.58 -29.73 9.56
CA ASP A 338 -12.17 -30.79 8.74
C ASP A 338 -13.37 -30.31 7.91
N TRP A 339 -14.04 -29.26 8.37
CA TRP A 339 -15.22 -28.70 7.69
C TRP A 339 -14.84 -27.73 6.55
N VAL A 340 -13.60 -27.29 6.44
CA VAL A 340 -13.15 -26.43 5.35
C VAL A 340 -12.84 -27.27 4.11
N LYS A 341 -13.41 -26.89 2.98
CA LYS A 341 -13.03 -27.44 1.67
C LYS A 341 -11.72 -26.76 1.21
N LYS A 342 -10.58 -27.32 1.65
CA LYS A 342 -9.23 -26.71 1.62
C LYS A 342 -8.77 -26.24 0.24
N THR A 343 -9.28 -26.86 -0.84
CA THR A 343 -8.98 -26.52 -2.24
C THR A 343 -9.96 -25.52 -2.83
N ASP A 344 -10.89 -25.03 -2.03
CA ASP A 344 -11.97 -24.14 -2.45
C ASP A 344 -12.06 -22.98 -1.45
N VAL A 345 -11.01 -22.15 -1.47
CA VAL A 345 -10.85 -20.98 -0.61
C VAL A 345 -10.61 -19.77 -1.49
N HIS A 346 -11.39 -18.72 -1.28
CA HIS A 346 -11.39 -17.48 -2.05
C HIS A 346 -10.96 -16.32 -1.19
N LEU A 347 -10.43 -15.26 -1.81
CA LEU A 347 -9.96 -14.04 -1.16
C LEU A 347 -10.75 -12.85 -1.68
N ILE A 348 -11.26 -12.01 -0.77
CA ILE A 348 -11.87 -10.72 -1.08
C ILE A 348 -11.26 -9.67 -0.18
N GLY A 349 -10.72 -8.60 -0.76
CA GLY A 349 -10.18 -7.47 -0.02
C GLY A 349 -10.74 -6.14 -0.50
N LEU A 350 -11.08 -5.26 0.44
CA LEU A 350 -11.64 -3.94 0.17
C LEU A 350 -10.66 -2.84 0.56
N SER A 351 -10.38 -1.86 -0.35
CA SER A 351 -9.58 -0.68 -0.02
C SER A 351 -8.18 -1.08 0.49
N LEU A 352 -7.78 -0.66 1.70
CA LEU A 352 -6.58 -1.15 2.38
C LEU A 352 -6.52 -2.69 2.43
N GLY A 353 -7.67 -3.34 2.64
CA GLY A 353 -7.79 -4.79 2.54
C GLY A 353 -7.55 -5.33 1.13
N GLY A 354 -7.94 -4.58 0.10
CA GLY A 354 -7.62 -4.88 -1.30
C GLY A 354 -6.12 -4.78 -1.56
N ILE A 355 -5.49 -3.70 -1.09
CA ILE A 355 -4.03 -3.48 -1.13
C ILE A 355 -3.28 -4.64 -0.44
N THR A 356 -3.69 -4.98 0.78
CA THR A 356 -3.10 -6.09 1.55
C THR A 356 -3.36 -7.44 0.87
N SER A 357 -4.54 -7.64 0.25
CA SER A 357 -4.91 -8.88 -0.43
C SER A 357 -4.09 -9.16 -1.68
N VAL A 358 -3.61 -8.13 -2.39
CA VAL A 358 -2.65 -8.31 -3.48
C VAL A 358 -1.39 -9.02 -2.97
N MET A 359 -0.87 -8.59 -1.81
CA MET A 359 0.30 -9.22 -1.19
C MET A 359 -0.04 -10.61 -0.61
N ILE A 360 -1.18 -10.79 0.04
CA ILE A 360 -1.62 -12.10 0.56
C ILE A 360 -1.71 -13.11 -0.60
N SER A 361 -2.30 -12.72 -1.73
CA SER A 361 -2.38 -13.55 -2.93
C SER A 361 -0.98 -13.87 -3.48
N GLU A 362 -0.09 -12.88 -3.58
CA GLU A 362 1.27 -13.05 -4.08
C GLU A 362 2.09 -14.02 -3.24
N PHE A 363 2.09 -13.84 -1.91
CA PHE A 363 2.87 -14.67 -1.00
C PHE A 363 2.29 -16.07 -0.80
N SER A 364 1.03 -16.29 -1.13
CA SER A 364 0.43 -17.64 -1.15
C SER A 364 0.93 -18.51 -2.30
N GLN A 365 1.48 -17.92 -3.37
CA GLN A 365 1.76 -18.63 -4.62
C GLN A 365 2.87 -19.70 -4.51
N ASN A 366 3.80 -19.55 -3.58
CA ASN A 366 4.87 -20.52 -3.38
C ASN A 366 4.43 -21.79 -2.62
N HIS A 367 3.22 -21.78 -2.05
CA HIS A 367 2.68 -22.83 -1.20
C HIS A 367 1.32 -23.29 -1.73
N PRO A 368 1.26 -24.43 -2.45
CA PRO A 368 0.00 -24.91 -3.05
C PRO A 368 -1.16 -25.03 -2.06
N GLU A 369 -0.87 -25.30 -0.79
CA GLU A 369 -1.85 -25.39 0.30
C GLU A 369 -2.39 -24.02 0.75
N LEU A 370 -1.74 -22.92 0.37
CA LEU A 370 -2.17 -21.55 0.68
C LEU A 370 -2.85 -20.84 -0.48
N THR A 371 -2.75 -21.37 -1.71
CA THR A 371 -3.32 -20.71 -2.89
C THR A 371 -4.83 -20.51 -2.77
N PHE A 372 -5.32 -19.48 -3.43
CA PHE A 372 -6.75 -19.15 -3.51
C PHE A 372 -7.33 -19.58 -4.86
N LYS A 373 -8.58 -19.99 -4.85
CA LYS A 373 -9.34 -20.27 -6.09
C LYS A 373 -9.55 -18.98 -6.90
N THR A 374 -9.94 -17.91 -6.22
CA THR A 374 -10.06 -16.58 -6.80
C THR A 374 -9.51 -15.54 -5.82
N ALA A 375 -8.92 -14.48 -6.34
CA ALA A 375 -8.52 -13.29 -5.60
C ALA A 375 -9.31 -12.09 -6.15
N ASN A 376 -10.07 -11.43 -5.28
CA ASN A 376 -10.95 -10.34 -5.66
C ASN A 376 -10.52 -9.07 -4.92
N PHE A 377 -10.07 -8.07 -5.67
CA PHE A 377 -9.52 -6.83 -5.14
C PHE A 377 -10.48 -5.67 -5.45
N VAL A 378 -11.12 -5.15 -4.42
CA VAL A 378 -12.07 -4.06 -4.54
C VAL A 378 -11.39 -2.75 -4.19
N VAL A 379 -11.33 -1.83 -5.16
CA VAL A 379 -10.75 -0.49 -5.08
C VAL A 379 -9.35 -0.44 -4.43
N PRO A 380 -8.42 -1.29 -4.87
CA PRO A 380 -7.04 -1.31 -4.40
C PRO A 380 -6.19 -0.28 -5.12
N GLY A 381 -4.93 -0.09 -4.64
CA GLY A 381 -3.92 0.70 -5.33
C GLY A 381 -2.50 0.26 -4.97
N GLN A 382 -1.52 0.86 -5.64
CA GLN A 382 -0.10 0.66 -5.38
C GLN A 382 0.64 2.00 -5.35
N GLY A 383 1.92 1.99 -4.94
CA GLY A 383 2.73 3.20 -4.81
C GLY A 383 2.26 4.06 -3.64
N LEU A 384 2.16 3.42 -2.46
CA LEU A 384 1.37 3.87 -1.31
C LEU A 384 1.72 5.28 -0.83
N THR A 385 2.99 5.69 -0.86
CA THR A 385 3.39 7.04 -0.44
C THR A 385 2.75 8.10 -1.33
N ASN A 386 2.93 7.97 -2.64
CA ASN A 386 2.32 8.88 -3.61
C ASN A 386 0.79 8.71 -3.66
N LEU A 387 0.26 7.51 -3.42
CA LEU A 387 -1.17 7.25 -3.34
C LEU A 387 -1.82 8.12 -2.26
N VAL A 388 -1.28 8.13 -1.04
CA VAL A 388 -1.79 8.95 0.06
C VAL A 388 -1.72 10.44 -0.29
N LEU A 389 -0.61 10.91 -0.88
CA LEU A 389 -0.41 12.31 -1.25
C LEU A 389 -1.17 12.75 -2.52
N ASN A 390 -1.74 11.83 -3.30
CA ASN A 390 -2.65 12.12 -4.43
C ASN A 390 -4.11 11.77 -4.11
N SER A 391 -4.39 11.24 -2.93
CA SER A 391 -5.74 11.00 -2.44
C SER A 391 -6.46 12.30 -2.14
N HIS A 392 -7.69 12.45 -2.60
CA HIS A 392 -8.49 13.64 -2.31
C HIS A 392 -8.85 13.72 -0.80
N THR A 393 -9.06 12.57 -0.17
CA THR A 393 -9.48 12.49 1.24
C THR A 393 -8.32 12.33 2.22
N LEU A 394 -7.25 11.59 1.85
CA LEU A 394 -6.13 11.32 2.77
C LEU A 394 -5.05 12.42 2.75
N ARG A 395 -4.84 13.07 1.60
CA ARG A 395 -3.81 14.11 1.45
C ARG A 395 -3.93 15.25 2.47
N PRO A 396 -5.12 15.88 2.68
CA PRO A 396 -5.23 16.98 3.64
C PRO A 396 -4.83 16.57 5.05
N GLU A 397 -5.35 15.44 5.54
CA GLU A 397 -5.03 14.92 6.87
C GLU A 397 -3.52 14.63 7.02
N THR A 398 -2.90 14.06 5.98
CA THR A 398 -1.47 13.73 5.99
C THR A 398 -0.60 14.99 6.02
N ILE A 399 -0.90 15.98 5.17
CA ILE A 399 -0.12 17.21 5.10
C ILE A 399 -0.21 17.99 6.41
N GLU A 400 -1.42 18.13 6.94
CA GLU A 400 -1.63 18.77 8.24
C GLU A 400 -0.89 18.02 9.35
N GLY A 401 -0.99 16.68 9.40
CA GLY A 401 -0.27 15.87 10.37
C GLY A 401 1.25 16.08 10.35
N VAL A 402 1.85 16.18 9.16
CA VAL A 402 3.30 16.47 9.04
C VAL A 402 3.61 17.90 9.44
N LYS A 403 2.80 18.89 9.03
CA LYS A 403 2.99 20.30 9.37
C LYS A 403 2.85 20.59 10.87
N ASP A 404 1.97 19.84 11.53
CA ASP A 404 1.69 19.94 12.96
C ASP A 404 2.52 18.93 13.79
N SER A 405 3.46 18.24 13.16
CA SER A 405 4.35 17.33 13.88
C SER A 405 5.24 18.10 14.86
N SER A 406 5.54 17.47 15.99
CA SER A 406 6.39 18.07 17.03
C SER A 406 7.76 18.51 16.50
N ASP A 407 8.30 17.83 15.49
CA ASP A 407 9.59 18.16 14.89
C ASP A 407 9.52 19.46 14.07
N VAL A 408 8.44 19.64 13.29
CA VAL A 408 8.21 20.87 12.50
C VAL A 408 7.90 22.05 13.44
N GLU A 409 6.98 21.88 14.38
CA GLU A 409 6.59 22.94 15.32
C GLU A 409 7.75 23.36 16.22
N ARG A 410 8.57 22.41 16.68
CA ARG A 410 9.80 22.71 17.39
C ARG A 410 10.76 23.54 16.57
N SER A 411 11.02 23.17 15.33
CA SER A 411 11.89 23.89 14.40
C SER A 411 11.42 25.33 14.16
N LEU A 412 10.10 25.52 14.03
CA LEU A 412 9.51 26.85 13.87
C LEU A 412 9.66 27.67 15.15
N ALA A 413 9.42 27.07 16.33
CA ALA A 413 9.62 27.72 17.61
C ALA A 413 11.07 28.17 17.83
N GLU A 414 12.05 27.35 17.49
CA GLU A 414 13.48 27.69 17.54
C GLU A 414 13.81 28.87 16.64
N THR A 415 13.15 28.97 15.49
CA THR A 415 13.36 30.06 14.53
C THR A 415 12.69 31.36 14.96
N LEU A 416 11.46 31.30 15.41
CA LEU A 416 10.63 32.47 15.75
C LEU A 416 10.84 32.97 17.18
N LEU A 417 11.11 32.06 18.11
CA LEU A 417 11.18 32.32 19.56
C LEU A 417 12.52 31.82 20.16
N PRO A 418 13.68 32.19 19.60
CA PRO A 418 14.98 31.64 20.01
C PRO A 418 15.36 31.96 21.47
N ASN A 419 14.71 32.95 22.09
CA ASN A 419 14.95 33.29 23.48
C ASN A 419 14.11 32.44 24.47
N ILE A 420 13.09 31.72 23.98
CA ILE A 420 12.22 30.82 24.74
C ILE A 420 12.59 29.38 24.40
N CYS A 421 12.61 29.05 23.13
CA CYS A 421 12.95 27.72 22.62
C CYS A 421 14.47 27.61 22.43
N THR A 422 15.16 27.25 23.49
CA THR A 422 16.63 27.03 23.53
C THR A 422 16.94 25.54 23.44
N GLU A 423 18.23 25.17 23.29
CA GLU A 423 18.67 23.76 23.32
C GLU A 423 18.29 23.03 24.62
N GLU A 424 18.08 23.76 25.72
CA GLU A 424 17.70 23.19 27.03
C GLU A 424 16.18 23.12 27.23
N ALA A 425 15.38 23.82 26.38
CA ALA A 425 13.91 23.81 26.46
C ALA A 425 13.34 22.48 25.96
N THR A 426 12.29 22.01 26.62
CA THR A 426 11.55 20.83 26.19
C THR A 426 10.70 21.11 24.94
N ASN A 427 10.28 20.06 24.21
CA ASN A 427 9.34 20.21 23.10
C ASN A 427 8.04 20.88 23.55
N GLU A 428 7.52 20.50 24.74
CA GLU A 428 6.32 21.08 25.31
C GLU A 428 6.45 22.60 25.50
N GLU A 429 7.54 23.06 26.10
CA GLU A 429 7.78 24.50 26.32
C GLU A 429 7.86 25.27 24.99
N CYS A 430 8.51 24.70 23.99
CA CYS A 430 8.65 25.32 22.67
C CYS A 430 7.32 25.39 21.91
N ILE A 431 6.59 24.28 21.86
CA ILE A 431 5.31 24.16 21.11
C ILE A 431 4.23 25.01 21.78
N VAL A 432 4.12 24.98 23.11
CA VAL A 432 3.18 25.84 23.83
C VAL A 432 3.48 27.32 23.56
N ALA A 433 4.75 27.73 23.62
CA ALA A 433 5.12 29.11 23.30
C ALA A 433 4.81 29.49 21.83
N LEU A 434 4.97 28.56 20.88
CA LEU A 434 4.60 28.77 19.49
C LEU A 434 3.09 29.00 19.34
N HIS A 435 2.27 28.15 19.97
CA HIS A 435 0.82 28.28 19.93
C HIS A 435 0.32 29.55 20.65
N GLU A 436 0.96 29.96 21.74
CA GLU A 436 0.68 31.26 22.39
C GLU A 436 1.00 32.43 21.47
N PHE A 437 2.16 32.40 20.78
CA PHE A 437 2.56 33.40 19.81
C PHE A 437 1.61 33.45 18.61
N GLU A 438 1.15 32.32 18.11
CA GLU A 438 0.14 32.22 17.07
C GLU A 438 -1.19 32.87 17.47
N ALA A 439 -1.64 32.62 18.69
CA ALA A 439 -2.89 33.15 19.24
C ALA A 439 -2.88 34.66 19.50
N GLU A 440 -1.71 35.31 19.58
CA GLU A 440 -1.60 36.76 19.86
C GLU A 440 -2.21 37.64 18.76
N SER A 441 -2.10 37.21 17.48
CA SER A 441 -2.60 38.00 16.36
C SER A 441 -2.80 37.15 15.08
N GLN A 442 -3.72 37.60 14.20
CA GLN A 442 -3.91 36.97 12.88
C GLN A 442 -2.63 37.06 12.02
N GLU A 443 -1.83 38.10 12.18
CA GLU A 443 -0.56 38.26 11.46
C GLU A 443 0.45 37.17 11.85
N ASN A 444 0.52 36.79 13.12
CA ASN A 444 1.36 35.69 13.60
C ASN A 444 0.86 34.35 13.08
N ALA A 445 -0.46 34.13 13.12
CA ALA A 445 -1.08 32.90 12.60
C ALA A 445 -0.80 32.73 11.10
N ASP A 446 -0.99 33.78 10.30
CA ASP A 446 -0.72 33.77 8.85
C ASP A 446 0.79 33.54 8.57
N ALA A 447 1.68 34.10 9.40
CA ALA A 447 3.13 33.88 9.26
C ALA A 447 3.53 32.44 9.57
N ILE A 448 2.99 31.84 10.64
CA ILE A 448 3.23 30.42 10.99
C ILE A 448 2.69 29.50 9.89
N ALA A 449 1.47 29.73 9.42
CA ALA A 449 0.90 28.95 8.32
C ALA A 449 1.79 28.99 7.06
N SER A 450 2.28 30.17 6.68
CA SER A 450 3.19 30.32 5.56
C SER A 450 4.52 29.56 5.76
N LEU A 451 5.08 29.59 6.96
CA LEU A 451 6.30 28.85 7.28
C LEU A 451 6.09 27.33 7.29
N LYS A 452 4.92 26.86 7.76
CA LYS A 452 4.53 25.45 7.66
C LYS A 452 4.41 25.02 6.20
N ASP A 453 3.85 25.86 5.31
CA ASP A 453 3.78 25.60 3.87
C ASP A 453 5.17 25.54 3.22
N ASP A 454 6.07 26.49 3.57
CA ASP A 454 7.45 26.49 3.09
C ASP A 454 8.23 25.25 3.58
N ALA A 455 8.03 24.86 4.83
CA ALA A 455 8.63 23.64 5.40
C ALA A 455 8.14 22.39 4.67
N TRP A 456 6.83 22.29 4.39
CA TRP A 456 6.26 21.19 3.61
C TRP A 456 6.89 21.10 2.22
N ALA A 457 6.99 22.20 1.49
CA ALA A 457 7.57 22.23 0.15
C ALA A 457 9.03 21.74 0.10
N LEU A 458 9.78 21.91 1.20
CA LEU A 458 11.15 21.41 1.33
C LEU A 458 11.18 19.91 1.70
N ILE A 459 10.26 19.47 2.52
CA ILE A 459 10.23 18.09 3.06
C ILE A 459 9.61 17.11 2.05
N GLU A 460 8.58 17.52 1.30
CA GLU A 460 7.78 16.64 0.43
C GLU A 460 8.63 15.77 -0.52
N PRO A 461 9.63 16.28 -1.26
CA PRO A 461 10.42 15.46 -2.19
C PRO A 461 11.25 14.38 -1.49
N GLU A 462 11.84 14.71 -0.34
CA GLU A 462 12.66 13.78 0.44
C GLU A 462 11.78 12.75 1.16
N LEU A 463 10.63 13.19 1.68
CA LEU A 463 9.62 12.32 2.29
C LEU A 463 9.11 11.29 1.28
N LEU A 464 8.71 11.74 0.08
CA LEU A 464 8.23 10.85 -0.98
C LEU A 464 9.22 9.74 -1.29
N GLN A 465 10.50 10.09 -1.45
CA GLN A 465 11.54 9.11 -1.77
C GLN A 465 11.86 8.21 -0.57
N GLY A 466 12.08 8.79 0.60
CA GLY A 466 12.49 8.06 1.80
C GLY A 466 11.41 7.11 2.31
N VAL A 467 10.16 7.57 2.35
CA VAL A 467 9.02 6.75 2.75
C VAL A 467 8.82 5.60 1.77
N GLN A 468 8.78 5.87 0.45
CA GLN A 468 8.55 4.82 -0.55
C GLN A 468 9.64 3.75 -0.51
N LEU A 469 10.93 4.13 -0.46
CA LEU A 469 12.03 3.17 -0.33
C LEU A 469 11.90 2.29 0.93
N THR A 470 11.40 2.87 2.03
CA THR A 470 11.21 2.14 3.28
C THR A 470 10.07 1.13 3.19
N ILE A 471 8.96 1.49 2.52
CA ILE A 471 7.76 0.65 2.44
C ILE A 471 7.69 -0.24 1.21
N ASP A 472 8.64 -0.16 0.26
CA ASP A 472 8.66 -1.00 -0.96
C ASP A 472 8.52 -2.50 -0.67
N SER A 473 9.00 -2.97 0.49
CA SER A 473 8.83 -4.37 0.94
C SER A 473 7.47 -4.66 1.59
N SER A 474 6.52 -3.74 1.46
CA SER A 474 5.11 -3.88 1.89
C SER A 474 4.14 -3.10 0.99
N ASP A 475 4.57 -2.78 -0.24
CA ASP A 475 3.75 -2.10 -1.25
C ASP A 475 3.43 -3.06 -2.40
N PRO A 476 2.16 -3.18 -2.83
CA PRO A 476 1.78 -4.01 -3.98
C PRO A 476 2.61 -3.76 -5.24
N ALA A 477 3.16 -2.56 -5.42
CA ALA A 477 4.04 -2.24 -6.55
C ALA A 477 5.25 -3.19 -6.69
N SER A 478 5.63 -3.87 -5.61
CA SER A 478 6.71 -4.86 -5.58
C SER A 478 6.25 -6.32 -5.70
N PHE A 479 4.92 -6.60 -5.67
CA PHE A 479 4.39 -7.93 -5.37
C PHE A 479 3.24 -8.36 -6.29
N THR A 480 3.51 -8.50 -7.58
CA THR A 480 2.51 -8.93 -8.56
C THR A 480 2.98 -10.08 -9.45
N SER A 481 4.28 -10.40 -9.45
CA SER A 481 4.86 -11.27 -10.47
C SER A 481 4.44 -12.73 -10.34
N ARG A 482 4.45 -13.30 -9.12
CA ARG A 482 4.13 -14.73 -8.90
C ARG A 482 2.67 -15.05 -9.23
N GLN A 483 1.73 -14.23 -8.76
CA GLN A 483 0.31 -14.42 -9.03
C GLN A 483 -0.03 -14.20 -10.51
N THR A 484 0.72 -13.33 -11.20
CA THR A 484 0.58 -13.11 -12.64
C THR A 484 1.15 -14.28 -13.44
N GLU A 485 2.37 -14.71 -13.11
CA GLU A 485 3.03 -15.85 -13.77
C GLU A 485 2.28 -17.18 -13.56
N ASN A 486 1.70 -17.38 -12.36
CA ASN A 486 0.92 -18.58 -12.05
C ASN A 486 -0.53 -18.50 -12.55
N GLY A 487 -0.94 -17.38 -13.14
CA GLY A 487 -2.28 -17.22 -13.69
C GLY A 487 -3.39 -17.27 -12.64
N GLN A 488 -3.15 -16.69 -11.43
CA GLN A 488 -4.14 -16.61 -10.36
C GLN A 488 -5.44 -15.99 -10.89
N PRO A 489 -6.60 -16.68 -10.82
CA PRO A 489 -7.88 -16.07 -11.19
C PRO A 489 -8.12 -14.81 -10.38
N THR A 490 -8.25 -13.65 -11.06
CA THR A 490 -8.26 -12.34 -10.42
C THR A 490 -9.34 -11.45 -11.00
N LEU A 491 -10.16 -10.86 -10.12
CA LEU A 491 -11.08 -9.78 -10.45
C LEU A 491 -10.69 -8.53 -9.66
N LEU A 492 -10.55 -7.40 -10.35
CA LEU A 492 -10.34 -6.10 -9.74
C LEU A 492 -11.52 -5.18 -10.07
N LEU A 493 -12.07 -4.50 -9.07
CA LEU A 493 -13.07 -3.46 -9.24
C LEU A 493 -12.39 -2.09 -9.06
N GLU A 494 -12.53 -1.21 -10.06
CA GLU A 494 -11.98 0.15 -10.06
C GLU A 494 -13.12 1.18 -10.16
N ALA A 495 -13.20 2.14 -9.25
CA ALA A 495 -14.17 3.22 -9.32
C ALA A 495 -13.61 4.36 -10.17
N VAL A 496 -14.07 4.46 -11.42
CA VAL A 496 -13.61 5.48 -12.39
C VAL A 496 -14.55 6.68 -12.50
N GLY A 497 -15.77 6.57 -11.96
CA GLY A 497 -16.78 7.59 -12.12
C GLY A 497 -17.25 7.76 -13.58
N ASN A 498 -18.03 8.80 -13.84
CA ASN A 498 -18.52 9.11 -15.20
C ASN A 498 -18.15 10.53 -15.65
N CYS A 499 -17.23 11.18 -14.95
CA CYS A 499 -16.70 12.50 -15.32
C CYS A 499 -15.83 12.42 -16.58
N GLY A 500 -15.67 13.58 -17.25
CA GLY A 500 -14.57 13.84 -18.17
C GLY A 500 -13.28 14.23 -17.43
N ASP A 501 -12.45 15.09 -18.05
CA ASP A 501 -11.22 15.61 -17.44
C ASP A 501 -11.50 16.38 -16.13
N THR A 502 -12.69 16.94 -15.98
CA THR A 502 -13.18 17.63 -14.77
C THR A 502 -14.59 17.17 -14.48
N CYS A 503 -14.90 16.90 -13.20
CA CYS A 503 -16.25 16.52 -12.78
C CYS A 503 -17.15 17.75 -12.66
N GLU A 504 -18.40 17.61 -13.10
CA GLU A 504 -19.47 18.59 -12.91
C GLU A 504 -20.46 18.10 -11.84
N VAL A 505 -21.20 19.04 -11.25
CA VAL A 505 -22.26 18.72 -10.28
C VAL A 505 -23.28 17.77 -10.92
N GLY A 506 -23.54 16.66 -10.28
CA GLY A 506 -24.42 15.61 -10.77
C GLY A 506 -23.72 14.42 -11.45
N GLU A 507 -22.39 14.48 -11.64
CA GLU A 507 -21.58 13.37 -12.13
C GLU A 507 -20.95 12.58 -10.97
N TYR A 508 -20.68 11.30 -11.17
CA TYR A 508 -19.98 10.46 -10.20
C TYR A 508 -18.46 10.66 -10.35
N MET A 509 -17.80 10.97 -9.24
CA MET A 509 -16.36 11.18 -9.20
C MET A 509 -15.61 9.86 -9.32
N PRO A 510 -14.37 9.86 -9.86
CA PRO A 510 -13.42 8.77 -9.64
C PRO A 510 -13.18 8.56 -8.15
N ASP A 511 -12.56 7.44 -7.81
CA ASP A 511 -12.21 7.13 -6.42
C ASP A 511 -11.48 8.30 -5.74
N THR A 512 -12.09 8.84 -4.69
CA THR A 512 -11.57 9.99 -3.94
C THR A 512 -10.61 9.59 -2.81
N VAL A 513 -10.50 8.29 -2.51
CA VAL A 513 -9.65 7.74 -1.45
C VAL A 513 -8.39 7.10 -2.03
N VAL A 514 -8.56 6.19 -2.98
CA VAL A 514 -7.47 5.53 -3.72
C VAL A 514 -7.46 6.06 -5.15
N PRO A 515 -6.57 7.00 -5.50
CA PRO A 515 -6.55 7.57 -6.84
C PRO A 515 -6.27 6.50 -7.90
N ASN A 516 -6.98 6.58 -9.03
CA ASN A 516 -6.77 5.66 -10.15
C ASN A 516 -5.40 5.87 -10.80
N SER A 517 -4.88 7.10 -10.77
CA SER A 517 -3.56 7.49 -11.28
C SER A 517 -3.03 8.71 -10.54
N ALA A 518 -1.74 8.94 -10.60
CA ALA A 518 -1.09 10.14 -10.09
C ALA A 518 -0.28 10.83 -11.20
N ASP A 519 -0.48 12.15 -11.38
CA ASP A 519 0.20 12.93 -12.42
C ASP A 519 1.72 12.98 -12.25
N ASN A 520 2.18 12.95 -11.01
CA ASN A 520 3.59 13.05 -10.66
C ASN A 520 4.31 11.69 -10.58
N ASN A 521 3.57 10.56 -10.66
CA ASN A 521 4.16 9.23 -10.57
C ASN A 521 3.35 8.19 -11.35
N ILE A 522 3.90 7.73 -12.47
CA ILE A 522 3.26 6.77 -13.39
C ILE A 522 3.04 5.37 -12.80
N ARG A 523 3.55 5.09 -11.60
CA ARG A 523 3.41 3.79 -10.91
C ARG A 523 2.47 3.84 -9.71
N THR A 524 1.81 4.97 -9.49
CA THR A 524 0.90 5.16 -8.36
C THR A 524 -0.55 5.08 -8.77
N GLY A 525 -1.34 4.34 -8.00
CA GLY A 525 -2.78 4.23 -8.16
C GLY A 525 -3.26 2.85 -8.60
N THR A 526 -4.55 2.78 -8.97
CA THR A 526 -5.20 1.54 -9.39
C THR A 526 -4.82 1.13 -10.82
N ASN A 527 -4.73 2.08 -11.76
CA ASN A 527 -4.36 1.79 -13.15
C ASN A 527 -2.97 1.14 -13.31
N PRO A 528 -1.89 1.62 -12.63
CA PRO A 528 -0.61 0.92 -12.65
C PRO A 528 -0.66 -0.47 -12.03
N LEU A 529 -1.49 -0.69 -11.02
CA LEU A 529 -1.69 -2.01 -10.41
C LEU A 529 -2.40 -2.96 -11.39
N ILE A 530 -3.43 -2.51 -12.10
CA ILE A 530 -4.12 -3.27 -13.16
C ILE A 530 -3.11 -3.74 -14.21
N LYS A 531 -2.24 -2.84 -14.66
CA LYS A 531 -1.17 -3.16 -15.62
C LYS A 531 -0.15 -4.14 -15.06
N ALA A 532 0.28 -3.98 -13.80
CA ALA A 532 1.24 -4.87 -13.15
C ALA A 532 0.67 -6.28 -12.94
N LEU A 533 -0.63 -6.39 -12.69
CA LEU A 533 -1.36 -7.66 -12.56
C LEU A 533 -1.75 -8.27 -13.92
N ASP A 534 -1.52 -7.60 -15.04
CA ASP A 534 -1.91 -8.03 -16.40
C ASP A 534 -3.41 -8.38 -16.48
N LEU A 535 -4.28 -7.42 -16.09
CA LEU A 535 -5.73 -7.60 -16.07
C LEU A 535 -6.37 -7.02 -17.33
N ALA A 536 -7.20 -7.84 -18.00
CA ALA A 536 -7.96 -7.41 -19.16
C ALA A 536 -9.26 -6.68 -18.77
N PRO A 537 -9.71 -5.65 -19.52
CA PRO A 537 -10.98 -4.99 -19.25
C PRO A 537 -12.17 -5.93 -19.47
N ILE A 538 -13.13 -5.92 -18.55
CA ILE A 538 -14.41 -6.62 -18.64
C ILE A 538 -15.50 -5.59 -18.87
N THR A 539 -16.19 -5.69 -20.01
CA THR A 539 -17.15 -4.67 -20.51
C THR A 539 -18.49 -5.25 -20.97
N GLU A 540 -18.69 -6.56 -20.83
CA GLU A 540 -19.89 -7.28 -21.29
C GLU A 540 -20.70 -7.81 -20.11
N GLU A 541 -22.01 -8.03 -20.30
CA GLU A 541 -22.92 -8.56 -19.27
C GLU A 541 -22.42 -9.87 -18.65
N THR A 542 -21.76 -10.72 -19.46
CA THR A 542 -21.17 -11.96 -18.96
C THR A 542 -19.87 -12.23 -19.69
N THR A 543 -18.81 -12.37 -18.91
CA THR A 543 -17.48 -12.72 -19.41
C THR A 543 -17.09 -14.10 -18.93
N PHE A 544 -16.65 -14.96 -19.83
CA PHE A 544 -16.15 -16.31 -19.53
C PHE A 544 -14.65 -16.40 -19.77
N GLY A 545 -13.96 -17.13 -18.90
CA GLY A 545 -12.51 -17.34 -19.01
C GLY A 545 -12.05 -18.60 -18.27
N SER A 546 -10.77 -18.95 -18.45
CA SER A 546 -10.19 -20.08 -17.72
C SER A 546 -8.67 -19.90 -17.63
N PRO A 547 -8.18 -19.22 -16.61
CA PRO A 547 -8.94 -18.40 -15.62
C PRO A 547 -9.28 -17.00 -16.16
N ILE A 548 -10.25 -16.34 -15.52
CA ILE A 548 -10.46 -14.90 -15.70
C ILE A 548 -9.39 -14.14 -14.91
N ARG A 549 -8.76 -13.18 -15.59
CA ARG A 549 -7.91 -12.14 -15.02
C ARG A 549 -8.39 -10.82 -15.59
N GLY A 550 -9.21 -10.10 -14.83
CA GLY A 550 -9.91 -8.97 -15.38
C GLY A 550 -10.17 -7.82 -14.41
N VAL A 551 -10.46 -6.66 -14.99
CA VAL A 551 -10.88 -5.46 -14.28
C VAL A 551 -12.23 -4.98 -14.78
N VAL A 552 -13.13 -4.65 -13.85
CA VAL A 552 -14.38 -3.93 -14.12
C VAL A 552 -14.23 -2.49 -13.63
N ARG A 553 -14.52 -1.53 -14.52
CA ARG A 553 -14.47 -0.11 -14.22
C ARG A 553 -15.88 0.41 -13.94
N LEU A 554 -16.07 0.91 -12.73
CA LEU A 554 -17.35 1.33 -12.18
C LEU A 554 -17.59 2.82 -12.43
N THR A 555 -18.72 3.17 -13.05
CA THR A 555 -19.09 4.55 -13.39
C THR A 555 -20.07 5.17 -12.40
N THR A 556 -20.59 4.38 -11.44
CA THR A 556 -21.59 4.79 -10.45
C THR A 556 -21.11 4.48 -9.05
N GLY A 557 -21.28 5.43 -8.15
CA GLY A 557 -20.78 5.34 -6.78
C GLY A 557 -19.32 5.76 -6.68
N GLY A 558 -18.64 5.36 -5.61
CA GLY A 558 -17.25 5.69 -5.32
C GLY A 558 -16.58 4.58 -4.52
N HIS A 559 -15.60 4.95 -3.67
CA HIS A 559 -14.72 4.04 -2.93
C HIS A 559 -15.44 3.01 -2.06
N GLY A 560 -16.48 3.42 -1.34
CA GLY A 560 -17.22 2.55 -0.40
C GLY A 560 -18.43 1.85 -0.98
N THR A 561 -18.76 2.07 -2.24
CA THR A 561 -20.05 1.64 -2.82
C THR A 561 -20.22 0.12 -2.85
N TYR A 562 -19.14 -0.65 -2.92
CA TYR A 562 -19.22 -2.11 -2.80
C TYR A 562 -19.88 -2.58 -1.49
N MET A 563 -19.66 -1.86 -0.40
CA MET A 563 -20.22 -2.20 0.92
C MET A 563 -21.52 -1.47 1.21
N PHE A 564 -21.62 -0.20 0.83
CA PHE A 564 -22.75 0.67 1.22
C PHE A 564 -23.13 1.64 0.10
N PRO A 565 -24.45 1.85 -0.16
CA PRO A 565 -24.92 2.77 -1.20
C PRO A 565 -24.96 4.23 -0.72
N TYR A 566 -23.86 4.80 -0.21
CA TYR A 566 -23.86 6.15 0.36
C TYR A 566 -23.03 7.19 -0.41
N GLU A 567 -22.39 6.81 -1.53
CA GLU A 567 -21.63 7.73 -2.38
C GLU A 567 -22.41 8.04 -3.65
N GLY A 568 -23.09 9.18 -3.62
CA GLY A 568 -23.85 9.73 -4.74
C GLY A 568 -22.99 10.58 -5.67
N PRO A 569 -23.63 11.24 -6.67
CA PRO A 569 -22.92 12.15 -7.57
C PRO A 569 -22.40 13.39 -6.82
N MET A 570 -21.41 14.06 -7.41
CA MET A 570 -20.78 15.27 -6.87
C MET A 570 -21.83 16.38 -6.64
N ASP A 571 -21.77 17.01 -5.49
CA ASP A 571 -22.60 18.16 -5.14
C ASP A 571 -21.90 19.51 -5.39
N GLU A 572 -22.53 20.60 -5.00
CA GLU A 572 -21.99 21.96 -5.17
C GLU A 572 -20.71 22.22 -4.34
N THR A 573 -20.39 21.36 -3.36
CA THR A 573 -19.16 21.46 -2.56
C THR A 573 -17.95 20.80 -3.24
N GLY A 574 -18.19 20.08 -4.35
CA GLY A 574 -17.15 19.35 -5.06
C GLY A 574 -16.84 17.98 -4.45
N LEU A 575 -17.74 17.45 -3.62
CA LEU A 575 -17.61 16.15 -2.94
C LEU A 575 -18.76 15.21 -3.32
N PRO A 576 -18.59 13.89 -3.19
CA PRO A 576 -19.69 12.94 -3.35
C PRO A 576 -20.82 13.24 -2.36
N SER A 577 -22.04 13.37 -2.87
CA SER A 577 -23.23 13.63 -2.06
C SER A 577 -23.73 12.39 -1.34
N LEU A 578 -24.47 12.56 -0.25
CA LEU A 578 -25.29 11.47 0.29
C LEU A 578 -26.53 11.26 -0.58
N PRO A 579 -26.68 10.10 -1.24
CA PRO A 579 -27.78 9.87 -2.15
C PRO A 579 -29.12 9.77 -1.41
N THR A 580 -30.19 10.23 -2.03
CA THR A 580 -31.57 10.14 -1.53
C THR A 580 -32.54 9.82 -2.66
N GLY A 581 -33.73 9.29 -2.35
CA GLY A 581 -34.76 9.00 -3.34
C GLY A 581 -34.29 8.11 -4.48
N GLU A 582 -34.55 8.48 -5.73
CA GLU A 582 -34.18 7.70 -6.93
C GLU A 582 -32.67 7.54 -7.08
N VAL A 583 -31.87 8.53 -6.65
CA VAL A 583 -30.40 8.43 -6.66
C VAL A 583 -29.93 7.34 -5.68
N MET A 584 -30.54 7.25 -4.49
CA MET A 584 -30.24 6.17 -3.53
C MET A 584 -30.57 4.80 -4.11
N ASP A 585 -31.69 4.66 -4.80
CA ASP A 585 -32.08 3.39 -5.43
C ASP A 585 -31.11 3.01 -6.55
N PHE A 586 -30.64 3.99 -7.33
CA PHE A 586 -29.65 3.78 -8.38
C PHE A 586 -28.27 3.36 -7.84
N VAL A 587 -27.79 4.02 -6.77
CA VAL A 587 -26.52 3.64 -6.10
C VAL A 587 -26.64 2.29 -5.39
N ARG A 588 -27.81 1.96 -4.83
CA ARG A 588 -28.07 0.64 -4.24
C ARG A 588 -28.02 -0.47 -5.29
N ASP A 589 -28.52 -0.21 -6.50
CA ASP A 589 -28.40 -1.15 -7.62
C ASP A 589 -26.94 -1.32 -8.07
N ALA A 590 -26.16 -0.24 -8.06
CA ALA A 590 -24.71 -0.30 -8.30
C ALA A 590 -23.99 -1.14 -7.23
N THR A 591 -24.31 -0.95 -5.94
CA THR A 591 -23.77 -1.79 -4.85
C THR A 591 -24.06 -3.26 -5.07
N LYS A 592 -25.33 -3.57 -5.38
CA LYS A 592 -25.74 -4.96 -5.65
C LYS A 592 -25.02 -5.53 -6.87
N THR A 593 -24.92 -4.78 -7.96
CA THR A 593 -24.22 -5.20 -9.17
C THR A 593 -22.75 -5.54 -8.88
N GLN A 594 -22.07 -4.72 -8.07
CA GLN A 594 -20.68 -4.98 -7.65
C GLN A 594 -20.54 -6.26 -6.82
N GLN A 595 -21.44 -6.49 -5.85
CA GLN A 595 -21.44 -7.69 -5.02
C GLN A 595 -21.72 -8.96 -5.86
N GLU A 596 -22.68 -8.90 -6.78
CA GLU A 596 -23.02 -10.02 -7.68
C GLU A 596 -21.87 -10.36 -8.65
N MET A 597 -21.10 -9.38 -9.14
CA MET A 597 -19.88 -9.63 -9.94
C MET A 597 -18.85 -10.45 -9.16
N VAL A 598 -18.55 -10.05 -7.94
CA VAL A 598 -17.60 -10.78 -7.09
C VAL A 598 -18.15 -12.16 -6.72
N ALA A 599 -19.44 -12.28 -6.40
CA ALA A 599 -20.09 -13.55 -6.09
C ALA A 599 -20.04 -14.51 -7.29
N SER A 600 -20.30 -14.04 -8.52
CA SER A 600 -20.23 -14.89 -9.72
C SER A 600 -18.80 -15.39 -9.99
N MET A 601 -17.79 -14.56 -9.76
CA MET A 601 -16.38 -14.95 -9.86
C MET A 601 -16.02 -16.04 -8.84
N VAL A 602 -16.53 -15.93 -7.61
CA VAL A 602 -16.35 -16.92 -6.54
C VAL A 602 -17.10 -18.21 -6.85
N ASP A 603 -18.39 -18.14 -7.18
CA ASP A 603 -19.27 -19.30 -7.41
C ASP A 603 -18.81 -20.17 -8.59
N THR A 604 -18.07 -19.60 -9.52
CA THR A 604 -17.59 -20.30 -10.72
C THR A 604 -16.10 -20.64 -10.69
N ASP A 605 -15.44 -20.52 -9.53
CA ASP A 605 -13.99 -20.76 -9.39
C ASP A 605 -13.15 -19.92 -10.37
N GLY A 606 -13.60 -18.71 -10.69
CA GLY A 606 -12.91 -17.81 -11.61
C GLY A 606 -13.18 -18.04 -13.09
N ALA A 607 -14.25 -18.74 -13.44
CA ALA A 607 -14.61 -19.02 -14.84
C ALA A 607 -15.63 -18.05 -15.43
N GLU A 608 -16.34 -17.27 -14.61
CA GLU A 608 -17.37 -16.34 -15.04
C GLU A 608 -17.34 -15.05 -14.19
N VAL A 609 -17.57 -13.91 -14.84
CA VAL A 609 -17.96 -12.65 -14.21
C VAL A 609 -19.25 -12.19 -14.85
N ALA A 610 -20.32 -12.09 -14.05
CA ALA A 610 -21.64 -11.64 -14.47
C ALA A 610 -21.90 -10.21 -13.99
N ILE A 611 -22.16 -9.30 -14.92
CA ILE A 611 -22.52 -7.91 -14.66
C ILE A 611 -24.03 -7.76 -14.86
N THR A 612 -24.77 -7.67 -13.78
CA THR A 612 -26.25 -7.66 -13.82
C THR A 612 -26.85 -6.34 -14.32
N ASN A 613 -26.09 -5.24 -14.22
CA ASN A 613 -26.48 -3.95 -14.80
C ASN A 613 -25.29 -3.20 -15.38
N LEU A 614 -25.20 -3.12 -16.71
CA LEU A 614 -24.13 -2.43 -17.44
C LEU A 614 -24.20 -0.90 -17.33
N GLU A 615 -25.30 -0.29 -16.83
CA GLU A 615 -25.39 1.16 -16.62
C GLU A 615 -24.37 1.67 -15.60
N HIS A 616 -23.88 0.78 -14.72
CA HIS A 616 -22.91 1.09 -13.67
C HIS A 616 -21.45 0.82 -14.07
N VAL A 617 -21.21 0.42 -15.33
CA VAL A 617 -19.90 -0.06 -15.79
C VAL A 617 -19.45 0.68 -17.05
N GLN A 618 -18.17 0.99 -17.14
CA GLN A 618 -17.56 1.51 -18.35
C GLN A 618 -17.47 0.42 -19.42
N THR A 619 -18.34 0.49 -20.43
CA THR A 619 -18.39 -0.49 -21.53
C THR A 619 -17.48 -0.13 -22.72
N GLN A 620 -16.92 1.08 -22.76
CA GLN A 620 -15.97 1.52 -23.77
C GLN A 620 -14.63 1.82 -23.11
N VAL A 621 -13.61 1.08 -23.49
CA VAL A 621 -12.23 1.32 -23.03
C VAL A 621 -11.66 2.46 -23.88
N ALA A 622 -11.26 3.56 -23.26
CA ALA A 622 -10.56 4.62 -23.98
C ALA A 622 -9.20 4.08 -24.48
N ALA A 623 -8.84 4.38 -25.71
CA ALA A 623 -7.59 3.90 -26.35
C ALA A 623 -6.30 4.33 -25.63
N GLU A 624 -6.38 5.21 -24.64
CA GLU A 624 -5.26 5.64 -23.79
C GLU A 624 -4.93 4.66 -22.66
N ASN A 625 -5.85 3.78 -22.31
CA ASN A 625 -5.65 2.76 -21.24
C ASN A 625 -5.00 1.46 -21.77
N GLU A 626 -4.71 1.38 -23.08
CA GLU A 626 -4.00 0.24 -23.70
C GLU A 626 -2.47 0.44 -23.83
N LYS A 627 -1.91 1.57 -23.32
CA LYS A 627 -0.48 1.87 -23.46
C LYS A 627 0.31 1.77 -22.17
#